data_47ec0c919fe117d4ff6b90510928b995
#
_entry.id   47ec0c919fe117d4ff6b90510928b995
#
_cell.length_a   1.000
_cell.length_b   1.000
_cell.length_c   1.000
_cell.angle_alpha   90.00
_cell.angle_beta   90.00
_cell.angle_gamma   90.00
#
_symmetry.space_group_name_H-M   'P 1'
#
loop_
_entity.id
_entity.type
_entity.pdbx_description
1 polymer ?
#
loop_
_entity_poly.entity_id
_entity_poly.type
_entity_poly.pdbx_seq_one_letter_code
_entity_poly.pdbx_strand_id
1 'polypeptide(L)'
;LLNEELEKQNANYRIVNASISGETTGGGLSRLPGILKENKYEYLLIELGGNDGLRGFPPKLIKNNLLQIIDIAKENKVKPLIMQIRIPPNYGPRYNKMFMGVFETAAQEKDIPLLPFFIEQVAISPENMQADGIHPTADAQPQLVEVMKSILDKHIQ
;
A
#
# COMPACT_ATOMS: atom_id res chain seq x y z
N LEU A 1 10.88 -12.81 -4.12
CA LEU A 1 11.40 -11.84 -5.10
C LEU A 1 11.99 -10.59 -4.41
N LEU A 2 11.17 -9.71 -3.79
CA LEU A 2 11.68 -8.44 -3.25
C LEU A 2 12.75 -8.65 -2.16
N ASN A 3 12.53 -9.53 -1.19
CA ASN A 3 13.54 -9.83 -0.16
C ASN A 3 14.82 -10.45 -0.75
N GLU A 4 14.70 -11.31 -1.76
CA GLU A 4 15.88 -11.88 -2.45
C GLU A 4 16.71 -10.79 -3.14
N GLU A 5 16.04 -9.79 -3.72
CA GLU A 5 16.71 -8.66 -4.34
C GLU A 5 17.37 -7.74 -3.30
N LEU A 6 16.68 -7.48 -2.18
CA LEU A 6 17.24 -6.73 -1.06
C LEU A 6 18.49 -7.41 -0.50
N GLU A 7 18.49 -8.74 -0.36
CA GLU A 7 19.65 -9.52 0.10
C GLU A 7 20.82 -9.43 -0.89
N LYS A 8 20.58 -9.57 -2.20
CA LYS A 8 21.62 -9.44 -3.23
C LYS A 8 22.30 -8.07 -3.22
N GLN A 9 21.54 -7.04 -2.92
CA GLN A 9 22.03 -5.66 -2.88
C GLN A 9 22.51 -5.22 -1.49
N ASN A 10 22.62 -6.16 -0.53
CA ASN A 10 23.03 -5.90 0.85
C ASN A 10 22.21 -4.80 1.54
N ALA A 11 20.90 -4.76 1.31
CA ALA A 11 20.01 -3.84 2.00
C ALA A 11 20.01 -4.15 3.51
N ASN A 12 19.92 -3.09 4.33
CA ASN A 12 19.94 -3.21 5.78
C ASN A 12 18.56 -3.50 6.38
N TYR A 13 17.57 -3.82 5.56
CA TYR A 13 16.20 -4.15 5.98
C TYR A 13 15.64 -5.33 5.20
N ARG A 14 14.63 -5.94 5.76
CA ARG A 14 13.84 -7.02 5.13
C ARG A 14 12.36 -6.74 5.30
N ILE A 15 11.55 -7.26 4.40
CA ILE A 15 10.11 -7.09 4.42
C ILE A 15 9.45 -8.36 4.96
N VAL A 16 8.56 -8.19 5.92
CA VAL A 16 7.65 -9.25 6.37
C VAL A 16 6.31 -9.01 5.68
N ASN A 17 5.92 -9.93 4.80
CA ASN A 17 4.68 -9.82 4.05
C ASN A 17 3.51 -10.31 4.92
N ALA A 18 2.67 -9.38 5.36
CA ALA A 18 1.44 -9.63 6.09
C ALA A 18 0.17 -9.42 5.21
N SER A 19 0.34 -9.29 3.88
CA SER A 19 -0.76 -9.07 2.95
C SER A 19 -1.67 -10.30 2.85
N ILE A 20 -2.97 -10.05 2.71
CA ILE A 20 -3.98 -11.08 2.41
C ILE A 20 -4.72 -10.64 1.15
N SER A 21 -4.85 -11.55 0.18
CA SER A 21 -5.60 -11.28 -1.04
C SER A 21 -7.06 -10.92 -0.73
N GLY A 22 -7.56 -9.85 -1.37
CA GLY A 22 -8.94 -9.38 -1.16
C GLY A 22 -9.17 -8.61 0.15
N GLU A 23 -8.12 -8.32 0.91
CA GLU A 23 -8.22 -7.61 2.19
C GLU A 23 -8.73 -6.17 2.02
N THR A 24 -9.53 -5.72 2.98
CA THR A 24 -10.04 -4.36 3.07
C THR A 24 -9.33 -3.57 4.17
N THR A 25 -9.55 -2.26 4.19
CA THR A 25 -9.03 -1.42 5.30
C THR A 25 -9.59 -1.85 6.65
N GLY A 26 -10.84 -2.29 6.71
CA GLY A 26 -11.45 -2.81 7.94
C GLY A 26 -10.84 -4.12 8.42
N GLY A 27 -10.55 -5.04 7.49
CA GLY A 27 -9.87 -6.30 7.79
C GLY A 27 -8.43 -6.08 8.26
N GLY A 28 -7.67 -5.25 7.55
CA GLY A 28 -6.32 -4.85 7.94
C GLY A 28 -6.27 -4.20 9.34
N LEU A 29 -7.20 -3.29 9.63
CA LEU A 29 -7.34 -2.66 10.93
C LEU A 29 -7.56 -3.70 12.04
N SER A 30 -8.44 -4.68 11.82
CA SER A 30 -8.75 -5.73 12.79
C SER A 30 -7.55 -6.63 13.09
N ARG A 31 -6.70 -6.92 12.10
CA ARG A 31 -5.54 -7.82 12.24
C ARG A 31 -4.29 -7.14 12.80
N LEU A 32 -4.14 -5.83 12.57
CA LEU A 32 -2.90 -5.11 12.85
C LEU A 32 -2.39 -5.29 14.30
N PRO A 33 -3.24 -5.20 15.36
CA PRO A 33 -2.75 -5.40 16.73
C PRO A 33 -2.10 -6.78 16.95
N GLY A 34 -2.62 -7.82 16.32
CA GLY A 34 -2.04 -9.18 16.35
C GLY A 34 -0.68 -9.22 15.69
N ILE A 35 -0.57 -8.67 14.49
CA ILE A 35 0.69 -8.61 13.71
C ILE A 35 1.78 -7.89 14.50
N LEU A 36 1.47 -6.75 15.09
CA LEU A 36 2.45 -5.95 15.82
C LEU A 36 2.91 -6.59 17.14
N LYS A 37 2.17 -7.57 17.67
CA LYS A 37 2.56 -8.35 18.85
C LYS A 37 3.55 -9.47 18.54
N GLU A 38 3.54 -9.98 17.33
CA GLU A 38 4.37 -11.15 16.95
C GLU A 38 5.85 -10.80 16.84
N ASN A 39 6.17 -9.60 16.38
CA ASN A 39 7.55 -9.15 16.17
C ASN A 39 7.70 -7.64 16.42
N LYS A 40 8.96 -7.21 16.56
CA LYS A 40 9.30 -5.79 16.55
C LYS A 40 9.51 -5.34 15.11
N TYR A 41 8.72 -4.36 14.67
CA TYR A 41 8.84 -3.74 13.37
C TYR A 41 9.30 -2.29 13.52
N GLU A 42 10.12 -1.79 12.60
CA GLU A 42 10.49 -0.37 12.55
C GLU A 42 9.51 0.42 11.70
N TYR A 43 9.03 -0.19 10.63
CA TYR A 43 8.15 0.43 9.64
C TYR A 43 6.91 -0.43 9.40
N LEU A 44 5.81 0.24 9.08
CA LEU A 44 4.58 -0.37 8.55
C LEU A 44 4.27 0.27 7.20
N LEU A 45 4.39 -0.48 6.11
CA LEU A 45 3.87 -0.07 4.81
C LEU A 45 2.39 -0.43 4.72
N ILE A 46 1.55 0.59 4.56
CA ILE A 46 0.10 0.45 4.41
C ILE A 46 -0.25 0.52 2.93
N GLU A 47 -0.54 -0.64 2.35
CA GLU A 47 -1.03 -0.83 0.98
C GLU A 47 -2.41 -1.47 1.04
N LEU A 48 -3.41 -0.69 1.42
CA LEU A 48 -4.80 -1.10 1.63
C LEU A 48 -5.78 -0.08 1.03
N GLY A 49 -6.98 -0.53 0.75
CA GLY A 49 -8.08 0.31 0.27
C GLY A 49 -8.49 0.02 -1.18
N GLY A 50 -7.67 -0.69 -1.96
CA GLY A 50 -8.04 -1.09 -3.31
C GLY A 50 -9.33 -1.91 -3.33
N ASN A 51 -9.44 -2.92 -2.49
CA ASN A 51 -10.66 -3.74 -2.38
C ASN A 51 -11.87 -2.98 -1.86
N ASP A 52 -11.66 -2.02 -0.94
CA ASP A 52 -12.73 -1.11 -0.49
C ASP A 52 -13.25 -0.28 -1.69
N GLY A 53 -12.33 0.31 -2.47
CA GLY A 53 -12.67 1.09 -3.66
C GLY A 53 -13.39 0.27 -4.72
N LEU A 54 -12.91 -0.93 -5.03
CA LEU A 54 -13.53 -1.85 -6.00
C LEU A 54 -14.93 -2.31 -5.55
N ARG A 55 -15.20 -2.33 -4.26
CA ARG A 55 -16.53 -2.63 -3.69
C ARG A 55 -17.40 -1.39 -3.50
N GLY A 56 -16.91 -0.22 -3.86
CA GLY A 56 -17.65 1.05 -3.75
C GLY A 56 -17.88 1.50 -2.30
N PHE A 57 -17.01 1.12 -1.36
CA PHE A 57 -17.16 1.54 0.03
C PHE A 57 -17.05 3.06 0.17
N PRO A 58 -17.76 3.67 1.14
CA PRO A 58 -17.71 5.10 1.34
C PRO A 58 -16.27 5.59 1.61
N PRO A 59 -15.76 6.61 0.90
CA PRO A 59 -14.40 7.14 1.12
C PRO A 59 -14.14 7.58 2.55
N LYS A 60 -15.15 8.07 3.25
CA LYS A 60 -15.06 8.42 4.66
C LYS A 60 -14.76 7.22 5.56
N LEU A 61 -15.34 6.05 5.27
CA LEU A 61 -15.08 4.81 6.00
C LEU A 61 -13.63 4.37 5.79
N ILE A 62 -13.18 4.35 4.53
CA ILE A 62 -11.81 4.00 4.15
C ILE A 62 -10.82 4.90 4.89
N LYS A 63 -11.04 6.22 4.85
CA LYS A 63 -10.20 7.20 5.56
C LYS A 63 -10.14 6.91 7.05
N ASN A 64 -11.28 6.73 7.71
CA ASN A 64 -11.33 6.47 9.15
C ASN A 64 -10.55 5.20 9.54
N ASN A 65 -10.65 4.14 8.74
CA ASN A 65 -9.89 2.91 8.98
C ASN A 65 -8.38 3.14 8.83
N LEU A 66 -7.97 3.85 7.78
CA LEU A 66 -6.54 4.19 7.55
C LEU A 66 -5.98 5.04 8.68
N LEU A 67 -6.72 6.05 9.14
CA LEU A 67 -6.30 6.89 10.27
C LEU A 67 -6.08 6.06 11.54
N GLN A 68 -6.98 5.11 11.84
CA GLN A 68 -6.83 4.22 13.00
C GLN A 68 -5.62 3.27 12.84
N ILE A 69 -5.39 2.73 11.64
CA ILE A 69 -4.21 1.91 11.35
C ILE A 69 -2.92 2.69 11.63
N ILE A 70 -2.86 3.95 11.16
CA ILE A 70 -1.72 4.84 11.37
C ILE A 70 -1.52 5.12 12.86
N ASP A 71 -2.59 5.40 13.60
CA ASP A 71 -2.53 5.66 15.04
C ASP A 71 -2.01 4.44 15.81
N ILE A 72 -2.52 3.25 15.53
CA ILE A 72 -2.06 2.00 16.14
C ILE A 72 -0.56 1.77 15.85
N ALA A 73 -0.09 2.02 14.64
CA ALA A 73 1.33 1.90 14.32
C ALA A 73 2.17 2.86 15.16
N LYS A 74 1.80 4.13 15.23
CA LYS A 74 2.50 5.16 16.02
C LYS A 74 2.50 4.84 17.53
N GLU A 75 1.39 4.39 18.07
CA GLU A 75 1.27 3.97 19.49
C GLU A 75 2.21 2.80 19.81
N ASN A 76 2.45 1.91 18.84
CA ASN A 76 3.41 0.81 18.97
C ASN A 76 4.85 1.19 18.56
N LYS A 77 5.14 2.49 18.35
CA LYS A 77 6.44 3.02 17.94
C LYS A 77 6.94 2.48 16.60
N VAL A 78 6.01 2.14 15.72
CA VAL A 78 6.26 1.72 14.33
C VAL A 78 6.02 2.92 13.42
N LYS A 79 6.94 3.20 12.51
CA LYS A 79 6.85 4.33 11.56
C LYS A 79 5.92 3.95 10.40
N PRO A 80 4.72 4.54 10.27
CA PRO A 80 3.83 4.23 9.17
C PRO A 80 4.23 4.95 7.88
N LEU A 81 4.14 4.23 6.77
CA LEU A 81 4.21 4.72 5.40
C LEU A 81 2.90 4.34 4.73
N ILE A 82 2.25 5.25 4.03
CA ILE A 82 1.02 4.95 3.30
C ILE A 82 1.26 5.04 1.80
N MET A 83 0.75 4.06 1.06
CA MET A 83 0.83 4.05 -0.40
C MET A 83 -0.44 4.64 -1.02
N GLN A 84 -0.28 5.49 -2.03
CA GLN A 84 -1.38 5.92 -2.87
C GLN A 84 -1.96 4.70 -3.58
N ILE A 85 -3.28 4.54 -3.54
CA ILE A 85 -3.99 3.50 -4.29
C ILE A 85 -4.86 4.18 -5.35
N ARG A 86 -5.01 3.54 -6.51
CA ARG A 86 -5.91 3.93 -7.59
C ARG A 86 -6.84 2.79 -7.93
N ILE A 87 -8.02 3.14 -8.41
CA ILE A 87 -9.03 2.20 -8.92
C ILE A 87 -9.37 2.57 -10.36
N PRO A 88 -9.92 1.62 -11.14
CA PRO A 88 -10.32 1.90 -12.52
C PRO A 88 -11.32 3.06 -12.63
N PRO A 89 -11.31 3.82 -13.76
CA PRO A 89 -12.12 5.02 -13.92
C PRO A 89 -13.62 4.76 -14.05
N ASN A 90 -14.04 3.53 -14.29
CA ASN A 90 -15.44 3.13 -14.47
C ASN A 90 -16.32 3.28 -13.20
N TYR A 91 -15.74 3.59 -12.05
CA TYR A 91 -16.46 3.91 -10.81
C TYR A 91 -16.99 5.36 -10.79
N GLY A 92 -16.72 6.12 -11.83
CA GLY A 92 -17.15 7.50 -12.01
C GLY A 92 -16.16 8.54 -11.44
N PRO A 93 -16.07 9.71 -12.09
CA PRO A 93 -15.03 10.69 -11.77
C PRO A 93 -15.15 11.26 -10.36
N ARG A 94 -16.38 11.41 -9.86
CA ARG A 94 -16.62 11.93 -8.50
C ARG A 94 -16.12 10.96 -7.44
N TYR A 95 -16.47 9.67 -7.54
CA TYR A 95 -16.03 8.67 -6.58
C TYR A 95 -14.52 8.49 -6.65
N ASN A 96 -13.93 8.37 -7.84
CA ASN A 96 -12.50 8.25 -8.03
C ASN A 96 -11.71 9.40 -7.41
N LYS A 97 -12.18 10.64 -7.61
CA LYS A 97 -11.55 11.81 -6.99
C LYS A 97 -11.60 11.76 -5.46
N MET A 98 -12.75 11.40 -4.91
CA MET A 98 -12.92 11.27 -3.45
C MET A 98 -12.07 10.13 -2.89
N PHE A 99 -12.06 8.99 -3.56
CA PHE A 99 -11.26 7.82 -3.19
C PHE A 99 -9.75 8.14 -3.17
N MET A 100 -9.23 8.73 -4.24
CA MET A 100 -7.81 9.10 -4.32
C MET A 100 -7.42 10.11 -3.23
N GLY A 101 -8.27 11.09 -2.96
CA GLY A 101 -8.04 12.09 -1.92
C GLY A 101 -8.00 11.55 -0.49
N VAL A 102 -8.49 10.33 -0.26
CA VAL A 102 -8.44 9.67 1.06
C VAL A 102 -7.00 9.50 1.53
N PHE A 103 -6.12 9.01 0.65
CA PHE A 103 -4.73 8.69 0.99
C PHE A 103 -3.91 9.95 1.26
N GLU A 104 -4.02 10.95 0.40
CA GLU A 104 -3.37 12.25 0.59
C GLU A 104 -3.80 12.90 1.89
N THR A 105 -5.12 12.93 2.15
CA THR A 105 -5.66 13.54 3.36
C THR A 105 -5.22 12.80 4.61
N ALA A 106 -5.21 11.46 4.60
CA ALA A 106 -4.76 10.66 5.74
C ALA A 106 -3.26 10.89 6.02
N ALA A 107 -2.44 10.94 4.98
CA ALA A 107 -1.00 11.21 5.11
C ALA A 107 -0.75 12.62 5.69
N GLN A 108 -1.45 13.63 5.21
CA GLN A 108 -1.35 15.02 5.70
C GLN A 108 -1.82 15.14 7.15
N GLU A 109 -2.98 14.59 7.51
CA GLU A 109 -3.52 14.68 8.87
C GLU A 109 -2.60 14.01 9.91
N LYS A 110 -1.90 12.97 9.51
CA LYS A 110 -1.03 12.21 10.41
C LYS A 110 0.45 12.55 10.28
N ASP A 111 0.80 13.45 9.37
CA ASP A 111 2.19 13.85 9.09
C ASP A 111 3.07 12.61 8.84
N ILE A 112 2.70 11.83 7.83
CA ILE A 112 3.41 10.64 7.40
C ILE A 112 3.68 10.66 5.89
N PRO A 113 4.72 9.95 5.41
CA PRO A 113 5.01 9.87 3.99
C PRO A 113 3.87 9.20 3.19
N LEU A 114 3.50 9.82 2.05
CA LEU A 114 2.67 9.23 1.03
C LEU A 114 3.57 8.72 -0.10
N LEU A 115 3.57 7.42 -0.33
CA LEU A 115 4.33 6.78 -1.39
C LEU A 115 3.49 6.74 -2.68
N PRO A 116 4.12 6.85 -3.86
CA PRO A 116 3.40 6.80 -5.13
C PRO A 116 2.81 5.42 -5.37
N PHE A 117 1.76 5.36 -6.21
CA PHE A 117 1.17 4.10 -6.65
C PHE A 117 2.13 3.37 -7.60
N PHE A 118 2.84 2.38 -7.09
CA PHE A 118 3.98 1.75 -7.79
C PHE A 118 3.57 0.97 -9.05
N ILE A 119 2.36 0.42 -9.11
CA ILE A 119 1.85 -0.32 -10.27
C ILE A 119 1.74 0.60 -11.49
N GLU A 120 1.47 1.88 -11.30
CA GLU A 120 1.31 2.85 -12.38
C GLU A 120 2.57 2.96 -13.26
N GLN A 121 3.76 2.81 -12.68
CA GLN A 121 5.02 2.86 -13.43
C GLN A 121 5.23 1.64 -14.31
N VAL A 122 4.62 0.51 -13.98
CA VAL A 122 4.70 -0.74 -14.75
C VAL A 122 3.52 -0.89 -15.72
N ALA A 123 2.37 -0.33 -15.37
CA ALA A 123 1.14 -0.36 -16.18
C ALA A 123 1.20 0.51 -17.45
N ILE A 124 2.27 1.30 -17.64
CA ILE A 124 2.50 2.07 -18.88
C ILE A 124 2.55 1.13 -20.10
N SER A 125 3.09 -0.07 -19.93
CA SER A 125 3.13 -1.10 -20.96
C SER A 125 1.95 -2.06 -20.78
N PRO A 126 0.99 -2.10 -21.72
CA PRO A 126 -0.21 -2.94 -21.60
C PRO A 126 0.09 -4.44 -21.41
N GLU A 127 1.18 -4.93 -22.00
CA GLU A 127 1.65 -6.32 -21.87
C GLU A 127 2.04 -6.69 -20.43
N ASN A 128 2.31 -5.71 -19.59
CA ASN A 128 2.63 -5.91 -18.18
C ASN A 128 1.39 -6.14 -17.32
N MET A 129 0.18 -5.95 -17.87
CA MET A 129 -1.06 -6.06 -17.12
C MET A 129 -1.86 -7.28 -17.55
N GLN A 130 -2.52 -7.93 -16.61
CA GLN A 130 -3.49 -8.99 -16.87
C GLN A 130 -4.73 -8.43 -17.60
N ALA A 131 -5.55 -9.32 -18.12
CA ALA A 131 -6.77 -8.95 -18.85
C ALA A 131 -7.78 -8.14 -18.02
N ASP A 132 -7.67 -8.18 -16.70
CA ASP A 132 -8.52 -7.38 -15.79
C ASP A 132 -8.10 -5.89 -15.72
N GLY A 133 -6.93 -5.53 -16.25
CA GLY A 133 -6.39 -4.18 -16.24
C GLY A 133 -6.02 -3.64 -14.85
N ILE A 134 -5.99 -4.51 -13.84
CA ILE A 134 -5.75 -4.17 -12.44
C ILE A 134 -4.45 -4.80 -11.93
N HIS A 135 -4.26 -6.08 -12.23
CA HIS A 135 -3.13 -6.84 -11.72
C HIS A 135 -2.01 -6.95 -12.75
N PRO A 136 -0.76 -6.71 -12.35
CA PRO A 136 0.39 -6.96 -13.20
C PRO A 136 0.55 -8.45 -13.52
N THR A 137 1.16 -8.74 -14.69
CA THR A 137 1.51 -10.10 -15.08
C THR A 137 2.68 -10.66 -14.27
N ALA A 138 2.91 -11.98 -14.36
CA ALA A 138 4.07 -12.60 -13.75
C ALA A 138 5.39 -12.04 -14.32
N ASP A 139 5.42 -11.74 -15.62
CA ASP A 139 6.60 -11.22 -16.32
C ASP A 139 6.93 -9.78 -15.90
N ALA A 140 5.96 -9.03 -15.40
CA ALA A 140 6.15 -7.68 -14.86
C ALA A 140 6.70 -7.65 -13.43
N GLN A 141 6.74 -8.79 -12.72
CA GLN A 141 7.16 -8.84 -11.32
C GLN A 141 8.59 -8.32 -11.06
N PRO A 142 9.61 -8.60 -11.90
CA PRO A 142 10.94 -8.04 -11.71
C PRO A 142 10.95 -6.51 -11.76
N GLN A 143 10.19 -5.89 -12.67
CA GLN A 143 10.08 -4.43 -12.76
C GLN A 143 9.40 -3.84 -11.51
N LEU A 144 8.35 -4.52 -11.01
CA LEU A 144 7.68 -4.11 -9.76
C LEU A 144 8.63 -4.14 -8.57
N VAL A 145 9.50 -5.15 -8.49
CA VAL A 145 10.52 -5.26 -7.43
C VAL A 145 11.46 -4.06 -7.46
N GLU A 146 11.98 -3.69 -8.63
CA GLU A 146 12.88 -2.54 -8.80
C GLU A 146 12.20 -1.22 -8.43
N VAL A 147 10.96 -1.02 -8.90
CA VAL A 147 10.18 0.18 -8.59
C VAL A 147 9.92 0.27 -7.09
N MET A 148 9.45 -0.81 -6.47
CA MET A 148 9.16 -0.85 -5.03
C MET A 148 10.41 -0.59 -4.20
N LYS A 149 11.53 -1.24 -4.55
CA LYS A 149 12.81 -1.02 -3.89
C LYS A 149 13.24 0.44 -3.98
N SER A 150 13.19 1.04 -5.17
CA SER A 150 13.53 2.46 -5.37
C SER A 150 12.66 3.41 -4.53
N ILE A 151 11.40 3.06 -4.32
CA ILE A 151 10.49 3.83 -3.46
C ILE A 151 10.89 3.67 -2.00
N LEU A 152 11.11 2.43 -1.54
CA LEU A 152 11.41 2.13 -0.13
C LEU A 152 12.76 2.70 0.30
N ASP A 153 13.80 2.60 -0.52
CA ASP A 153 15.14 3.12 -0.22
C ASP A 153 15.17 4.65 0.07
N LYS A 154 14.17 5.37 -0.41
CA LYS A 154 14.03 6.81 -0.14
C LYS A 154 13.40 7.12 1.23
N HIS A 155 12.74 6.15 1.84
CA HIS A 155 11.92 6.34 3.04
C HIS A 155 12.37 5.48 4.22
N ILE A 156 13.08 4.39 3.98
CA ILE A 156 13.64 3.50 5.00
C ILE A 156 15.13 3.82 5.15
N GLN A 157 15.52 4.22 6.35
CA GLN A 157 16.90 4.58 6.70
C GLN A 157 17.45 3.63 7.76
#